data_f5fd85455ac067aeabcdf897b2ab48ad
#
_entry.id   f5fd85455ac067aeabcdf897b2ab48ad
#
_cell.length_a   1.000
_cell.length_b   1.000
_cell.length_c   1.000
_cell.angle_alpha   90.00
_cell.angle_beta   90.00
_cell.angle_gamma   90.00
#
_symmetry.space_group_name_H-M   'P 1'
#
loop_
_entity.id
_entity.type
_entity.pdbx_description
1 polymer ?
#
loop_
_entity_poly.entity_id
_entity_poly.type
_entity_poly.pdbx_seq_one_letter_code
_entity_poly.pdbx_strand_id
1 'polypeptide(L)'
;MQIRSWAAIAAAFACCAAAAQPVLGQTSAPLVLSEADAIARLSSDSPRVRAIRSGVELARADLLTASRWPNPVLLVDREAVVGVTETITSILQPLPITGQRRFEIQAANALVDATSFRADDATRRARADLRLAYADLVAAQMRERELTAARDRLQELAGILSKREREGDAAGFDRLRAEREVLDVEADRVIAAADRARAQGRLAGFFAATVDPGSLVAADRVVTVRDVPPVDALLEQAERTRGEILALRKEVESAGFAARAADRRRVPEPEVIGGTKTSNFAGGGVGSVLAVQAVLPLFDSGRAERVRAQARASQASARLEALQITLRGDIAAWRGAALERRAAAERYRASAVASASDVERIARVSYESGERGILELLDAYRTSASARVRQAALDASAREAEIELEFVSGWEMP
;
A
#
# COMPACT_ATOMS: atom_id res chain seq x y z
N MET A 1 0.15 -2.07 -75.86
CA MET A 1 -1.23 -2.31 -75.38
C MET A 1 -1.12 -2.61 -73.88
N GLN A 2 -1.41 -1.66 -73.08
CA GLN A 2 -1.89 -1.60 -71.69
C GLN A 2 -1.28 -0.45 -70.90
N ILE A 3 -1.89 0.68 -71.10
CA ILE A 3 -1.85 1.83 -70.19
C ILE A 3 -3.18 1.79 -69.45
N ARG A 4 -3.21 1.35 -68.20
CA ARG A 4 -4.33 1.55 -67.24
C ARG A 4 -3.96 0.94 -65.91
N SER A 5 -3.35 1.70 -64.98
CA SER A 5 -3.42 1.46 -63.54
C SER A 5 -2.58 2.43 -62.66
N TRP A 6 -2.54 3.70 -63.01
CA TRP A 6 -1.84 4.71 -62.22
C TRP A 6 -2.77 5.79 -61.60
N ALA A 7 -4.09 5.62 -61.71
CA ALA A 7 -5.06 6.58 -61.19
C ALA A 7 -5.68 6.22 -59.82
N ALA A 8 -5.30 5.10 -59.20
CA ALA A 8 -5.90 4.65 -57.93
C ALA A 8 -5.03 4.87 -56.69
N ILE A 9 -3.83 5.37 -56.79
CA ILE A 9 -2.92 5.61 -55.66
C ILE A 9 -2.89 7.07 -55.15
N ALA A 10 -3.42 8.02 -55.93
CA ALA A 10 -3.44 9.44 -55.57
C ALA A 10 -4.62 9.86 -54.66
N ALA A 11 -5.63 9.00 -54.42
CA ALA A 11 -6.82 9.32 -53.63
C ALA A 11 -6.74 8.89 -52.14
N ALA A 12 -5.70 8.15 -51.74
CA ALA A 12 -5.55 7.63 -50.37
C ALA A 12 -4.70 8.52 -49.44
N PHE A 13 -4.08 9.60 -49.94
CA PHE A 13 -3.20 10.46 -49.14
C PHE A 13 -3.83 11.81 -48.72
N ALA A 14 -5.07 12.07 -49.05
CA ALA A 14 -5.74 13.36 -48.77
C ALA A 14 -6.70 13.32 -47.56
N CYS A 15 -6.81 12.22 -46.83
CA CYS A 15 -7.76 12.07 -45.71
C CYS A 15 -7.13 12.00 -44.29
N CYS A 16 -5.82 12.16 -44.14
CA CYS A 16 -5.16 12.14 -42.81
C CYS A 16 -4.68 13.50 -42.27
N ALA A 17 -5.12 14.62 -42.88
CA ALA A 17 -4.84 15.97 -42.36
C ALA A 17 -6.08 16.58 -41.66
N ALA A 18 -6.84 15.77 -40.91
CA ALA A 18 -7.95 16.25 -40.08
C ALA A 18 -7.50 16.33 -38.61
N ALA A 19 -7.20 17.57 -38.20
CA ALA A 19 -7.35 18.07 -36.85
C ALA A 19 -6.62 17.32 -35.73
N ALA A 20 -5.31 17.50 -35.57
CA ALA A 20 -4.73 17.64 -34.27
C ALA A 20 -5.25 18.95 -33.65
N GLN A 21 -6.46 18.92 -33.09
CA GLN A 21 -6.88 19.97 -32.17
C GLN A 21 -5.97 19.86 -30.95
N PRO A 22 -5.33 20.96 -30.48
CA PRO A 22 -4.68 20.93 -29.18
C PRO A 22 -5.78 20.57 -28.18
N VAL A 23 -5.62 19.44 -27.48
CA VAL A 23 -6.39 19.14 -26.28
C VAL A 23 -6.00 20.24 -25.29
N LEU A 24 -6.71 21.37 -25.36
CA LEU A 24 -6.74 22.32 -24.25
C LEU A 24 -7.18 21.49 -23.05
N GLY A 25 -6.23 21.26 -22.12
CA GLY A 25 -6.48 20.52 -20.91
C GLY A 25 -7.76 21.06 -20.28
N GLN A 26 -8.81 20.25 -20.31
CA GLN A 26 -10.00 20.50 -19.52
C GLN A 26 -9.50 20.51 -18.08
N THR A 27 -9.36 21.69 -17.49
CA THR A 27 -9.18 21.82 -16.04
C THR A 27 -10.40 21.16 -15.42
N SER A 28 -10.22 19.89 -15.02
CA SER A 28 -11.25 19.16 -14.29
C SER A 28 -11.62 19.96 -13.05
N ALA A 29 -12.90 20.06 -12.73
CA ALA A 29 -13.35 20.77 -11.54
C ALA A 29 -12.58 20.21 -10.30
N PRO A 30 -12.22 21.08 -9.34
CA PRO A 30 -11.47 20.66 -8.17
C PRO A 30 -12.24 19.59 -7.39
N LEU A 31 -11.60 18.45 -7.18
CA LEU A 31 -12.13 17.33 -6.40
C LEU A 31 -11.69 17.51 -4.96
N VAL A 32 -12.55 18.17 -4.17
CA VAL A 32 -12.29 18.36 -2.74
C VAL A 32 -12.62 17.07 -1.99
N LEU A 33 -11.67 16.54 -1.24
CA LEU A 33 -11.81 15.30 -0.46
C LEU A 33 -11.48 15.56 1.01
N SER A 34 -12.30 15.01 1.90
CA SER A 34 -11.90 14.79 3.30
C SER A 34 -11.01 13.54 3.41
N GLU A 35 -10.33 13.37 4.55
CA GLU A 35 -9.54 12.15 4.84
C GLU A 35 -10.43 10.91 4.78
N ALA A 36 -11.66 10.99 5.31
CA ALA A 36 -12.65 9.90 5.28
C ALA A 36 -13.08 9.54 3.84
N ASP A 37 -13.33 10.56 2.99
CA ASP A 37 -13.66 10.33 1.58
C ASP A 37 -12.50 9.66 0.82
N ALA A 38 -11.28 10.07 1.12
CA ALA A 38 -10.08 9.48 0.53
C ALA A 38 -9.94 8.00 0.93
N ILE A 39 -10.14 7.66 2.22
CA ILE A 39 -10.12 6.28 2.71
C ILE A 39 -11.25 5.45 2.07
N ALA A 40 -12.47 6.00 1.96
CA ALA A 40 -13.60 5.31 1.34
C ALA A 40 -13.33 4.94 -0.14
N ARG A 41 -12.51 5.71 -0.85
CA ARG A 41 -12.10 5.40 -2.23
C ARG A 41 -11.08 4.26 -2.33
N LEU A 42 -10.39 3.90 -1.24
CA LEU A 42 -9.56 2.69 -1.15
C LEU A 42 -10.46 1.47 -0.88
N SER A 43 -11.41 1.23 -1.76
CA SER A 43 -12.37 0.13 -1.68
C SER A 43 -11.73 -1.22 -2.01
N SER A 44 -12.51 -2.31 -1.78
CA SER A 44 -12.13 -3.67 -2.19
C SER A 44 -11.82 -3.79 -3.68
N ASP A 45 -12.39 -2.92 -4.50
CA ASP A 45 -12.25 -2.93 -5.96
C ASP A 45 -11.04 -2.16 -6.47
N SER A 46 -10.33 -1.45 -5.59
CA SER A 46 -9.10 -0.77 -5.99
C SER A 46 -8.06 -1.78 -6.45
N PRO A 47 -7.29 -1.51 -7.52
CA PRO A 47 -6.27 -2.42 -8.02
C PRO A 47 -5.26 -2.84 -6.94
N ARG A 48 -4.93 -1.93 -6.04
CA ARG A 48 -4.00 -2.18 -4.92
C ARG A 48 -4.56 -3.21 -3.94
N VAL A 49 -5.81 -3.07 -3.50
CA VAL A 49 -6.45 -4.01 -2.58
C VAL A 49 -6.71 -5.36 -3.27
N ARG A 50 -7.10 -5.35 -4.55
CA ARG A 50 -7.23 -6.60 -5.34
C ARG A 50 -5.91 -7.35 -5.44
N ALA A 51 -4.80 -6.64 -5.70
CA ALA A 51 -3.47 -7.26 -5.75
C ALA A 51 -3.07 -7.88 -4.40
N ILE A 52 -3.36 -7.21 -3.27
CA ILE A 52 -3.13 -7.76 -1.93
C ILE A 52 -3.97 -9.03 -1.72
N ARG A 53 -5.25 -9.00 -2.05
CA ARG A 53 -6.17 -10.13 -1.83
C ARG A 53 -5.94 -11.31 -2.78
N SER A 54 -5.36 -11.10 -3.95
CA SER A 54 -5.07 -12.19 -4.89
C SER A 54 -4.14 -13.25 -4.29
N GLY A 55 -3.29 -12.90 -3.32
CA GLY A 55 -2.49 -13.85 -2.57
C GLY A 55 -3.33 -14.84 -1.74
N VAL A 56 -4.49 -14.40 -1.22
CA VAL A 56 -5.42 -15.27 -0.48
C VAL A 56 -6.09 -16.26 -1.42
N GLU A 57 -6.46 -15.82 -2.63
CA GLU A 57 -7.06 -16.70 -3.63
C GLU A 57 -6.06 -17.79 -4.10
N LEU A 58 -4.77 -17.44 -4.20
CA LEU A 58 -3.72 -18.43 -4.48
C LEU A 58 -3.62 -19.47 -3.35
N ALA A 59 -3.61 -19.05 -2.10
CA ALA A 59 -3.58 -19.98 -0.96
C ALA A 59 -4.84 -20.86 -0.90
N ARG A 60 -6.00 -20.34 -1.28
CA ARG A 60 -7.24 -21.12 -1.43
C ARG A 60 -7.14 -22.16 -2.54
N ALA A 61 -6.51 -21.83 -3.66
CA ALA A 61 -6.25 -22.79 -4.75
C ALA A 61 -5.32 -23.93 -4.29
N ASP A 62 -4.31 -23.61 -3.46
CA ASP A 62 -3.43 -24.63 -2.85
C ASP A 62 -4.22 -25.53 -1.90
N LEU A 63 -5.15 -24.98 -1.12
CA LEU A 63 -6.07 -25.77 -0.28
C LEU A 63 -6.96 -26.70 -1.10
N LEU A 64 -7.51 -26.22 -2.24
CA LEU A 64 -8.26 -27.08 -3.16
C LEU A 64 -7.38 -28.22 -3.69
N THR A 65 -6.11 -27.95 -3.97
CA THR A 65 -5.14 -28.95 -4.39
C THR A 65 -4.91 -30.01 -3.31
N ALA A 66 -4.69 -29.60 -2.08
CA ALA A 66 -4.52 -30.51 -0.93
C ALA A 66 -5.80 -31.32 -0.62
N SER A 67 -6.98 -30.77 -0.93
CA SER A 67 -8.27 -31.41 -0.67
C SER A 67 -8.75 -32.37 -1.73
N ARG A 68 -8.11 -32.44 -2.89
CA ARG A 68 -8.52 -33.35 -3.99
C ARG A 68 -8.24 -34.81 -3.65
N TRP A 69 -9.14 -35.68 -4.09
CA TRP A 69 -8.84 -37.11 -4.16
C TRP A 69 -7.92 -37.37 -5.36
N PRO A 70 -6.98 -38.31 -5.23
CA PRO A 70 -6.18 -38.75 -6.36
C PRO A 70 -7.08 -39.35 -7.42
N ASN A 71 -6.81 -39.03 -8.70
CA ASN A 71 -7.56 -39.58 -9.80
C ASN A 71 -7.30 -41.08 -9.96
N PRO A 72 -8.29 -41.85 -10.40
CA PRO A 72 -8.05 -43.22 -10.83
C PRO A 72 -7.17 -43.25 -12.09
N VAL A 73 -6.33 -44.24 -12.19
CA VAL A 73 -5.49 -44.51 -13.37
C VAL A 73 -6.07 -45.69 -14.13
N LEU A 74 -6.32 -45.51 -15.43
CA LEU A 74 -6.67 -46.59 -16.35
C LEU A 74 -5.38 -47.21 -16.89
N LEU A 75 -5.17 -48.47 -16.66
CA LEU A 75 -4.07 -49.27 -17.20
C LEU A 75 -4.59 -50.28 -18.21
N VAL A 76 -4.02 -50.28 -19.39
CA VAL A 76 -4.28 -51.33 -20.41
C VAL A 76 -2.95 -51.96 -20.74
N ASP A 77 -2.83 -53.22 -20.36
CA ASP A 77 -1.64 -54.03 -20.56
C ASP A 77 -1.94 -55.15 -21.57
N ARG A 78 -1.08 -55.32 -22.56
CA ARG A 78 -1.25 -56.35 -23.58
C ARG A 78 0.04 -57.12 -23.75
N GLU A 79 -0.04 -58.39 -23.46
CA GLU A 79 1.06 -59.32 -23.61
C GLU A 79 0.76 -60.33 -24.71
N ALA A 80 1.75 -60.65 -25.56
CA ALA A 80 1.65 -61.66 -26.60
C ALA A 80 2.89 -62.55 -26.58
N VAL A 81 2.71 -63.83 -26.22
CA VAL A 81 3.82 -64.78 -26.09
C VAL A 81 3.37 -66.12 -26.80
N VAL A 82 4.15 -66.59 -27.80
CA VAL A 82 3.99 -67.89 -28.48
C VAL A 82 2.54 -68.13 -28.92
N GLY A 83 1.91 -67.10 -29.57
CA GLY A 83 0.53 -67.23 -30.09
C GLY A 83 -0.59 -67.01 -29.05
N VAL A 84 -0.24 -66.88 -27.78
CA VAL A 84 -1.20 -66.54 -26.76
C VAL A 84 -1.15 -64.99 -26.57
N THR A 85 -2.31 -64.32 -26.64
CA THR A 85 -2.48 -62.91 -26.39
C THR A 85 -3.35 -62.73 -25.18
N GLU A 86 -2.86 -62.00 -24.24
CA GLU A 86 -3.58 -61.56 -23.02
C GLU A 86 -3.71 -60.05 -23.03
N THR A 87 -4.90 -59.57 -22.66
CA THR A 87 -5.14 -58.14 -22.47
C THR A 87 -5.76 -57.93 -21.09
N ILE A 88 -5.10 -57.12 -20.26
CA ILE A 88 -5.58 -56.72 -18.95
C ILE A 88 -6.00 -55.26 -19.02
N THR A 89 -7.26 -54.95 -18.67
CA THR A 89 -7.77 -53.62 -18.56
C THR A 89 -8.17 -53.42 -17.11
N SER A 90 -7.49 -52.51 -16.40
CA SER A 90 -7.71 -52.28 -14.98
C SER A 90 -7.77 -50.80 -14.64
N ILE A 91 -8.50 -50.49 -13.59
CA ILE A 91 -8.55 -49.18 -12.93
C ILE A 91 -7.86 -49.30 -11.59
N LEU A 92 -6.88 -48.45 -11.37
CA LEU A 92 -6.12 -48.31 -10.10
C LEU A 92 -6.63 -47.08 -9.37
N GLN A 93 -7.09 -47.24 -8.12
CA GLN A 93 -7.54 -46.16 -7.29
C GLN A 93 -6.68 -46.06 -6.02
N PRO A 94 -5.84 -45.02 -5.88
CA PRO A 94 -5.13 -44.75 -4.62
C PRO A 94 -6.11 -44.40 -3.50
N LEU A 95 -5.90 -44.97 -2.31
CA LEU A 95 -6.72 -44.71 -1.14
C LEU A 95 -5.91 -43.98 -0.05
N PRO A 96 -6.09 -42.66 0.11
CA PRO A 96 -5.35 -41.86 1.09
C PRO A 96 -5.94 -42.05 2.49
N ILE A 97 -5.78 -43.24 3.08
CA ILE A 97 -6.37 -43.64 4.37
C ILE A 97 -5.41 -43.48 5.55
N THR A 98 -4.12 -43.16 5.29
CA THR A 98 -3.08 -43.05 6.34
C THR A 98 -3.23 -41.81 7.22
N GLY A 99 -4.13 -40.90 6.87
CA GLY A 99 -4.34 -39.62 7.54
C GLY A 99 -3.37 -38.51 7.12
N GLN A 100 -2.42 -38.79 6.18
CA GLN A 100 -1.53 -37.78 5.61
C GLN A 100 -2.33 -36.61 5.03
N ARG A 101 -3.28 -36.90 4.14
CA ARG A 101 -4.14 -35.91 3.48
C ARG A 101 -4.88 -35.02 4.48
N ARG A 102 -5.37 -35.56 5.61
CA ARG A 102 -6.02 -34.76 6.65
C ARG A 102 -5.10 -33.67 7.19
N PHE A 103 -3.84 -34.00 7.47
CA PHE A 103 -2.86 -33.05 7.95
C PHE A 103 -2.41 -32.05 6.87
N GLU A 104 -2.33 -32.47 5.59
CA GLU A 104 -2.08 -31.58 4.47
C GLU A 104 -3.18 -30.52 4.30
N ILE A 105 -4.46 -30.94 4.42
CA ILE A 105 -5.60 -30.02 4.42
C ILE A 105 -5.53 -29.03 5.61
N GLN A 106 -5.19 -29.52 6.81
CA GLN A 106 -5.05 -28.66 7.99
C GLN A 106 -3.90 -27.67 7.83
N ALA A 107 -2.76 -28.09 7.27
CA ALA A 107 -1.65 -27.22 6.95
C ALA A 107 -2.03 -26.14 5.94
N ALA A 108 -2.73 -26.51 4.87
CA ALA A 108 -3.19 -25.58 3.85
C ALA A 108 -4.23 -24.60 4.39
N ASN A 109 -5.18 -25.04 5.23
CA ASN A 109 -6.13 -24.16 5.89
C ASN A 109 -5.43 -23.11 6.77
N ALA A 110 -4.49 -23.53 7.62
CA ALA A 110 -3.71 -22.62 8.44
C ALA A 110 -2.90 -21.62 7.59
N LEU A 111 -2.44 -22.02 6.40
CA LEU A 111 -1.76 -21.14 5.47
C LEU A 111 -2.72 -20.12 4.80
N VAL A 112 -3.96 -20.52 4.51
CA VAL A 112 -5.02 -19.61 4.05
C VAL A 112 -5.29 -18.55 5.12
N ASP A 113 -5.44 -18.96 6.38
CA ASP A 113 -5.62 -18.03 7.50
C ASP A 113 -4.43 -17.07 7.62
N ALA A 114 -3.20 -17.58 7.58
CA ALA A 114 -1.99 -16.77 7.63
C ALA A 114 -1.93 -15.73 6.51
N THR A 115 -2.26 -16.15 5.30
CA THR A 115 -2.26 -15.26 4.12
C THR A 115 -3.37 -14.21 4.21
N SER A 116 -4.54 -14.58 4.77
CA SER A 116 -5.64 -13.65 5.01
C SER A 116 -5.23 -12.57 6.01
N PHE A 117 -4.63 -12.94 7.16
CA PHE A 117 -4.15 -11.97 8.13
C PHE A 117 -3.07 -11.03 7.57
N ARG A 118 -2.17 -11.55 6.71
CA ARG A 118 -1.21 -10.68 5.99
C ARG A 118 -1.90 -9.72 5.04
N ALA A 119 -2.91 -10.16 4.32
CA ALA A 119 -3.67 -9.31 3.41
C ALA A 119 -4.41 -8.21 4.18
N ASP A 120 -4.94 -8.51 5.35
CA ASP A 120 -5.58 -7.52 6.21
C ASP A 120 -4.56 -6.48 6.73
N ASP A 121 -3.37 -6.94 7.18
CA ASP A 121 -2.29 -6.04 7.63
C ASP A 121 -1.77 -5.15 6.49
N ALA A 122 -1.56 -5.73 5.29
CA ALA A 122 -1.17 -4.99 4.09
C ALA A 122 -2.24 -3.97 3.65
N THR A 123 -3.52 -4.30 3.83
CA THR A 123 -4.62 -3.37 3.55
C THR A 123 -4.64 -2.23 4.57
N ARG A 124 -4.37 -2.50 5.85
CA ARG A 124 -4.22 -1.48 6.89
C ARG A 124 -3.02 -0.58 6.60
N ARG A 125 -1.87 -1.14 6.18
CA ARG A 125 -0.71 -0.36 5.76
C ARG A 125 -1.04 0.54 4.56
N ALA A 126 -1.75 0.03 3.56
CA ALA A 126 -2.18 0.83 2.41
C ALA A 126 -3.10 2.00 2.82
N ARG A 127 -3.96 1.80 3.83
CA ARG A 127 -4.77 2.90 4.41
C ARG A 127 -3.91 3.92 5.14
N ALA A 128 -2.94 3.48 5.93
CA ALA A 128 -2.00 4.38 6.60
C ALA A 128 -1.18 5.18 5.58
N ASP A 129 -0.65 4.55 4.53
CA ASP A 129 0.10 5.20 3.45
C ASP A 129 -0.75 6.25 2.71
N LEU A 130 -2.03 5.96 2.47
CA LEU A 130 -2.97 6.92 1.89
C LEU A 130 -3.17 8.13 2.82
N ARG A 131 -3.35 7.89 4.12
CA ARG A 131 -3.51 8.97 5.12
C ARG A 131 -2.27 9.84 5.25
N LEU A 132 -1.07 9.24 5.15
CA LEU A 132 0.19 9.97 5.07
C LEU A 132 0.26 10.83 3.81
N ALA A 133 -0.07 10.26 2.65
CA ALA A 133 -0.11 11.03 1.39
C ALA A 133 -1.15 12.17 1.43
N TYR A 134 -2.28 11.96 2.11
CA TYR A 134 -3.28 13.00 2.34
C TYR A 134 -2.74 14.12 3.26
N ALA A 135 -2.08 13.76 4.36
CA ALA A 135 -1.46 14.73 5.26
C ALA A 135 -0.36 15.55 4.58
N ASP A 136 0.45 14.92 3.72
CA ASP A 136 1.45 15.59 2.88
C ASP A 136 0.79 16.63 1.96
N LEU A 137 -0.35 16.28 1.34
CA LEU A 137 -1.08 17.21 0.47
C LEU A 137 -1.64 18.41 1.26
N VAL A 138 -2.22 18.17 2.45
CA VAL A 138 -2.68 19.25 3.33
C VAL A 138 -1.54 20.21 3.65
N ALA A 139 -0.39 19.68 4.08
CA ALA A 139 0.78 20.50 4.42
C ALA A 139 1.32 21.29 3.22
N ALA A 140 1.40 20.68 2.05
CA ALA A 140 1.85 21.33 0.83
C ALA A 140 0.90 22.46 0.38
N GLN A 141 -0.41 22.24 0.48
CA GLN A 141 -1.44 23.26 0.21
C GLN A 141 -1.34 24.43 1.19
N MET A 142 -1.17 24.16 2.48
CA MET A 142 -1.00 25.20 3.49
C MET A 142 0.25 26.03 3.24
N ARG A 143 1.40 25.37 2.95
CA ARG A 143 2.65 26.06 2.65
C ARG A 143 2.52 26.99 1.45
N GLU A 144 1.94 26.51 0.33
CA GLU A 144 1.75 27.33 -0.87
C GLU A 144 0.79 28.51 -0.59
N ARG A 145 -0.28 28.27 0.17
CA ARG A 145 -1.25 29.31 0.58
C ARG A 145 -0.59 30.43 1.39
N GLU A 146 0.23 30.06 2.37
CA GLU A 146 0.92 31.04 3.21
C GLU A 146 1.98 31.85 2.45
N LEU A 147 2.72 31.20 1.55
CA LEU A 147 3.68 31.87 0.68
C LEU A 147 2.99 32.77 -0.35
N THR A 148 1.83 32.37 -0.87
CA THR A 148 1.03 33.20 -1.77
C THR A 148 0.54 34.46 -1.04
N ALA A 149 0.01 34.31 0.18
CA ALA A 149 -0.41 35.45 1.00
C ALA A 149 0.75 36.38 1.36
N ALA A 150 1.93 35.83 1.64
CA ALA A 150 3.14 36.62 1.92
C ALA A 150 3.60 37.40 0.68
N ARG A 151 3.64 36.76 -0.49
CA ARG A 151 3.98 37.39 -1.78
C ARG A 151 3.00 38.56 -2.08
N ASP A 152 1.70 38.33 -1.93
CA ASP A 152 0.67 39.35 -2.24
C ASP A 152 0.84 40.60 -1.37
N ARG A 153 1.10 40.43 -0.04
CA ARG A 153 1.38 41.55 0.87
C ARG A 153 2.64 42.32 0.51
N LEU A 154 3.72 41.60 0.15
CA LEU A 154 4.98 42.24 -0.25
C LEU A 154 4.84 42.97 -1.59
N GLN A 155 4.05 42.43 -2.51
CA GLN A 155 3.76 43.05 -3.80
C GLN A 155 2.93 44.33 -3.64
N GLU A 156 1.95 44.34 -2.73
CA GLU A 156 1.19 45.54 -2.36
C GLU A 156 2.12 46.60 -1.79
N LEU A 157 3.00 46.22 -0.86
CA LEU A 157 3.99 47.14 -0.26
C LEU A 157 4.94 47.73 -1.30
N ALA A 158 5.48 46.90 -2.22
CA ALA A 158 6.34 47.38 -3.32
C ALA A 158 5.60 48.38 -4.24
N GLY A 159 4.31 48.14 -4.49
CA GLY A 159 3.45 49.06 -5.23
C GLY A 159 3.25 50.41 -4.53
N ILE A 160 3.08 50.43 -3.18
CA ILE A 160 2.98 51.64 -2.40
C ILE A 160 4.31 52.43 -2.44
N LEU A 161 5.43 51.73 -2.24
CA LEU A 161 6.77 52.36 -2.30
C LEU A 161 7.09 52.95 -3.67
N SER A 162 6.69 52.27 -4.74
CA SER A 162 6.85 52.78 -6.10
C SER A 162 6.06 54.06 -6.37
N LYS A 163 4.89 54.23 -5.73
CA LYS A 163 4.11 55.49 -5.83
C LYS A 163 4.79 56.61 -5.02
N ARG A 164 5.19 56.31 -3.76
CA ARG A 164 5.87 57.31 -2.90
C ARG A 164 7.20 57.79 -3.50
N GLU A 165 7.98 56.90 -4.16
CA GLU A 165 9.21 57.29 -4.82
C GLU A 165 8.95 58.28 -5.94
N ARG A 166 7.89 58.08 -6.77
CA ARG A 166 7.49 58.97 -7.87
C ARG A 166 7.03 60.34 -7.34
N GLU A 167 6.49 60.40 -6.12
CA GLU A 167 6.04 61.59 -5.48
C GLU A 167 7.18 62.27 -4.68
N GLY A 168 8.35 61.64 -4.60
CA GLY A 168 9.53 62.18 -3.92
C GLY A 168 9.56 61.87 -2.41
N ASP A 169 8.61 61.08 -1.87
CA ASP A 169 8.41 60.84 -0.47
C ASP A 169 9.12 59.56 0.05
N ALA A 170 9.77 58.77 -0.84
CA ALA A 170 10.48 57.56 -0.47
C ALA A 170 11.79 57.39 -1.26
N ALA A 171 12.77 56.71 -0.65
CA ALA A 171 14.02 56.36 -1.30
C ALA A 171 13.83 55.22 -2.28
N GLY A 172 14.40 55.27 -3.48
CA GLY A 172 14.39 54.19 -4.46
C GLY A 172 15.01 52.88 -3.92
N PHE A 173 15.88 52.99 -2.89
CA PHE A 173 16.45 51.86 -2.18
C PHE A 173 15.36 51.00 -1.49
N ASP A 174 14.37 51.60 -0.86
CA ASP A 174 13.29 50.90 -0.14
C ASP A 174 12.41 50.14 -1.10
N ARG A 175 12.10 50.70 -2.27
CA ARG A 175 11.36 50.00 -3.34
C ARG A 175 12.16 48.81 -3.87
N LEU A 176 13.42 49.00 -4.23
CA LEU A 176 14.27 47.89 -4.73
C LEU A 176 14.38 46.75 -3.72
N ARG A 177 14.41 47.06 -2.43
CA ARG A 177 14.47 46.06 -1.37
C ARG A 177 13.16 45.27 -1.28
N ALA A 178 12.01 45.94 -1.28
CA ALA A 178 10.72 45.28 -1.26
C ALA A 178 10.51 44.40 -2.51
N GLU A 179 10.88 44.91 -3.71
CA GLU A 179 10.83 44.14 -4.95
C GLU A 179 11.73 42.89 -4.88
N ARG A 180 12.90 42.98 -4.25
CA ARG A 180 13.79 41.85 -4.03
C ARG A 180 13.14 40.77 -3.13
N GLU A 181 12.50 41.17 -2.03
CA GLU A 181 11.79 40.23 -1.15
C GLU A 181 10.61 39.56 -1.86
N VAL A 182 9.89 40.27 -2.75
CA VAL A 182 8.84 39.67 -3.60
C VAL A 182 9.41 38.53 -4.47
N LEU A 183 10.58 38.75 -5.08
CA LEU A 183 11.21 37.72 -5.92
C LEU A 183 11.64 36.50 -5.13
N ASP A 184 12.17 36.68 -3.92
CA ASP A 184 12.60 35.58 -3.06
C ASP A 184 11.39 34.74 -2.59
N VAL A 185 10.29 35.38 -2.15
CA VAL A 185 9.07 34.67 -1.76
C VAL A 185 8.37 34.02 -2.96
N GLU A 186 8.42 34.64 -4.15
CA GLU A 186 7.88 34.04 -5.37
C GLU A 186 8.65 32.76 -5.75
N ALA A 187 9.97 32.75 -5.61
CA ALA A 187 10.77 31.52 -5.81
C ALA A 187 10.35 30.41 -4.84
N ASP A 188 10.18 30.73 -3.54
CA ASP A 188 9.70 29.76 -2.55
C ASP A 188 8.27 29.27 -2.86
N ARG A 189 7.39 30.16 -3.34
CA ARG A 189 6.03 29.80 -3.74
C ARG A 189 6.02 28.83 -4.92
N VAL A 190 6.88 29.04 -5.93
CA VAL A 190 7.01 28.14 -7.09
C VAL A 190 7.46 26.73 -6.64
N ILE A 191 8.41 26.67 -5.71
CA ILE A 191 8.84 25.39 -5.11
C ILE A 191 7.68 24.73 -4.37
N ALA A 192 6.93 25.49 -3.55
CA ALA A 192 5.77 24.96 -2.82
C ALA A 192 4.65 24.45 -3.76
N ALA A 193 4.42 25.14 -4.90
CA ALA A 193 3.48 24.68 -5.92
C ALA A 193 3.91 23.35 -6.56
N ALA A 194 5.21 23.19 -6.83
CA ALA A 194 5.75 21.91 -7.29
C ALA A 194 5.62 20.80 -6.25
N ASP A 195 5.87 21.10 -4.96
CA ASP A 195 5.67 20.16 -3.86
C ASP A 195 4.21 19.73 -3.74
N ARG A 196 3.25 20.67 -3.90
CA ARG A 196 1.82 20.35 -3.95
C ARG A 196 1.49 19.42 -5.11
N ALA A 197 1.96 19.71 -6.32
CA ALA A 197 1.74 18.86 -7.47
C ALA A 197 2.29 17.44 -7.27
N ARG A 198 3.45 17.31 -6.62
CA ARG A 198 4.03 16.02 -6.25
C ARG A 198 3.16 15.28 -5.22
N ALA A 199 2.65 15.97 -4.19
CA ALA A 199 1.75 15.39 -3.19
C ALA A 199 0.41 14.95 -3.81
N GLN A 200 -0.16 15.74 -4.73
CA GLN A 200 -1.34 15.38 -5.52
C GLN A 200 -1.09 14.10 -6.33
N GLY A 201 0.07 13.98 -7.00
CA GLY A 201 0.44 12.77 -7.74
C GLY A 201 0.57 11.53 -6.84
N ARG A 202 1.13 11.67 -5.63
CA ARG A 202 1.22 10.59 -4.65
C ARG A 202 -0.15 10.12 -4.19
N LEU A 203 -1.04 11.05 -3.84
CA LEU A 203 -2.39 10.73 -3.39
C LEU A 203 -3.22 10.10 -4.52
N ALA A 204 -3.12 10.62 -5.75
CA ALA A 204 -3.79 10.06 -6.93
C ALA A 204 -3.41 8.59 -7.18
N GLY A 205 -2.17 8.18 -6.84
CA GLY A 205 -1.70 6.80 -6.97
C GLY A 205 -2.47 5.77 -6.12
N PHE A 206 -3.33 6.21 -5.21
CA PHE A 206 -4.23 5.33 -4.45
C PHE A 206 -5.61 5.17 -5.10
N PHE A 207 -5.95 6.00 -6.09
CA PHE A 207 -7.25 6.05 -6.72
C PHE A 207 -7.25 5.39 -8.12
N ALA A 208 -8.40 5.41 -8.78
CA ALA A 208 -8.50 4.94 -10.15
C ALA A 208 -7.72 5.86 -11.11
N ALA A 209 -7.18 5.30 -12.20
CA ALA A 209 -6.41 6.03 -13.21
C ALA A 209 -7.20 7.18 -13.90
N THR A 210 -8.51 7.24 -13.70
CA THR A 210 -9.39 8.29 -14.22
C THR A 210 -9.35 9.58 -13.38
N VAL A 211 -8.74 9.56 -12.20
CA VAL A 211 -8.61 10.76 -11.34
C VAL A 211 -7.43 11.59 -11.81
N ASP A 212 -7.73 12.82 -12.24
CA ASP A 212 -6.69 13.81 -12.57
C ASP A 212 -5.98 14.27 -11.28
N PRO A 213 -4.66 14.03 -11.12
CA PRO A 213 -3.92 14.47 -9.95
C PRO A 213 -4.06 15.95 -9.64
N GLY A 214 -4.06 16.80 -10.70
CA GLY A 214 -4.14 18.26 -10.56
C GLY A 214 -5.47 18.76 -9.98
N SER A 215 -6.54 17.95 -10.08
CA SER A 215 -7.85 18.29 -9.54
C SER A 215 -7.98 18.04 -8.03
N LEU A 216 -7.08 17.26 -7.42
CA LEU A 216 -7.17 16.87 -6.03
C LEU A 216 -6.92 18.04 -5.08
N VAL A 217 -7.86 18.28 -4.19
CA VAL A 217 -7.77 19.26 -3.11
C VAL A 217 -8.13 18.57 -1.80
N ALA A 218 -7.22 18.58 -0.84
CA ALA A 218 -7.52 18.11 0.51
C ALA A 218 -8.32 19.17 1.26
N ALA A 219 -9.42 18.76 1.89
CA ALA A 219 -10.18 19.63 2.77
C ALA A 219 -9.38 19.92 4.05
N ASP A 220 -9.59 21.09 4.64
CA ASP A 220 -8.96 21.45 5.91
C ASP A 220 -9.44 20.46 7.01
N ARG A 221 -8.48 20.02 7.82
CA ARG A 221 -8.74 19.00 8.83
C ARG A 221 -9.26 19.60 10.12
N VAL A 222 -10.29 18.98 10.71
CA VAL A 222 -10.66 19.20 12.10
C VAL A 222 -9.73 18.36 12.99
N VAL A 223 -8.96 19.00 13.85
CA VAL A 223 -8.06 18.33 14.80
C VAL A 223 -8.89 17.86 16.01
N THR A 224 -9.09 16.56 16.14
CA THR A 224 -9.61 15.98 17.39
C THR A 224 -8.44 15.56 18.28
N VAL A 225 -8.34 16.17 19.44
CA VAL A 225 -7.34 15.79 20.45
C VAL A 225 -7.85 14.61 21.25
N ARG A 226 -7.09 13.52 21.31
CA ARG A 226 -7.38 12.36 22.17
C ARG A 226 -6.15 11.98 22.97
N ASP A 227 -6.39 11.44 24.16
CA ASP A 227 -5.34 10.89 25.00
C ASP A 227 -4.80 9.60 24.37
N VAL A 228 -3.49 9.53 24.24
CA VAL A 228 -2.79 8.37 23.70
C VAL A 228 -2.59 7.36 24.83
N PRO A 229 -3.05 6.11 24.69
CA PRO A 229 -2.92 5.09 25.74
C PRO A 229 -1.46 4.80 26.12
N PRO A 230 -1.21 4.23 27.30
CA PRO A 230 0.14 3.80 27.71
C PRO A 230 0.67 2.68 26.80
N VAL A 231 2.01 2.54 26.74
CA VAL A 231 2.70 1.58 25.85
C VAL A 231 2.20 0.14 26.05
N ASP A 232 2.00 -0.29 27.31
CA ASP A 232 1.58 -1.67 27.58
C ASP A 232 0.17 -1.97 27.05
N ALA A 233 -0.76 -1.02 27.12
CA ALA A 233 -2.10 -1.17 26.54
C ALA A 233 -2.06 -1.22 25.01
N LEU A 234 -1.21 -0.39 24.38
CA LEU A 234 -0.99 -0.41 22.94
C LEU A 234 -0.34 -1.70 22.46
N LEU A 235 0.60 -2.25 23.23
CA LEU A 235 1.25 -3.51 22.95
C LEU A 235 0.25 -4.69 23.03
N GLU A 236 -0.56 -4.74 24.09
CA GLU A 236 -1.60 -5.74 24.23
C GLU A 236 -2.62 -5.68 23.09
N GLN A 237 -2.99 -4.49 22.65
CA GLN A 237 -3.85 -4.29 21.50
C GLN A 237 -3.19 -4.80 20.21
N ALA A 238 -1.91 -4.47 19.99
CA ALA A 238 -1.15 -4.91 18.82
C ALA A 238 -1.04 -6.44 18.76
N GLU A 239 -0.75 -7.11 19.87
CA GLU A 239 -0.65 -8.57 19.92
C GLU A 239 -1.95 -9.29 19.56
N ARG A 240 -3.09 -8.64 19.77
CA ARG A 240 -4.41 -9.17 19.43
C ARG A 240 -4.86 -8.84 18.01
N THR A 241 -4.45 -7.71 17.46
CA THR A 241 -5.02 -7.17 16.20
C THR A 241 -4.06 -7.08 15.04
N ARG A 242 -2.72 -7.12 15.27
CA ARG A 242 -1.75 -7.06 14.18
C ARG A 242 -1.80 -8.32 13.33
N GLY A 243 -2.18 -8.14 12.07
CA GLY A 243 -2.31 -9.24 11.12
C GLY A 243 -0.99 -9.99 10.90
N GLU A 244 0.16 -9.32 10.95
CA GLU A 244 1.47 -9.96 10.82
C GLU A 244 1.76 -10.94 11.98
N ILE A 245 1.41 -10.59 13.22
CA ILE A 245 1.54 -11.48 14.39
C ILE A 245 0.63 -12.70 14.22
N LEU A 246 -0.63 -12.47 13.87
CA LEU A 246 -1.61 -13.53 13.67
C LEU A 246 -1.21 -14.46 12.52
N ALA A 247 -0.67 -13.90 11.45
CA ALA A 247 -0.15 -14.66 10.32
C ALA A 247 1.02 -15.56 10.69
N LEU A 248 2.00 -15.05 11.43
CA LEU A 248 3.17 -15.83 11.86
C LEU A 248 2.76 -16.97 12.82
N ARG A 249 1.80 -16.74 13.73
CA ARG A 249 1.23 -17.80 14.57
C ARG A 249 0.59 -18.92 13.73
N LYS A 250 -0.15 -18.55 12.68
CA LYS A 250 -0.77 -19.50 11.75
C LYS A 250 0.26 -20.23 10.87
N GLU A 251 1.37 -19.61 10.53
CA GLU A 251 2.47 -20.28 9.83
C GLU A 251 3.15 -21.34 10.69
N VAL A 252 3.35 -21.08 11.98
CA VAL A 252 3.87 -22.09 12.92
C VAL A 252 2.90 -23.26 12.99
N GLU A 253 1.59 -23.00 13.09
CA GLU A 253 0.55 -24.02 13.11
C GLU A 253 0.54 -24.84 11.81
N SER A 254 0.59 -24.20 10.65
CA SER A 254 0.67 -24.83 9.33
C SER A 254 1.88 -25.75 9.22
N ALA A 255 3.06 -25.27 9.61
CA ALA A 255 4.28 -26.07 9.60
C ALA A 255 4.21 -27.27 10.54
N GLY A 256 3.54 -27.13 11.70
CA GLY A 256 3.27 -28.24 12.61
C GLY A 256 2.39 -29.32 12.00
N PHE A 257 1.36 -28.95 11.23
CA PHE A 257 0.54 -29.92 10.49
C PHE A 257 1.32 -30.56 9.34
N ALA A 258 2.12 -29.78 8.60
CA ALA A 258 2.96 -30.30 7.53
C ALA A 258 3.99 -31.33 8.04
N ALA A 259 4.55 -31.11 9.24
CA ALA A 259 5.43 -32.10 9.87
C ALA A 259 4.69 -33.41 10.19
N ARG A 260 3.45 -33.33 10.71
CA ARG A 260 2.62 -34.51 10.96
C ARG A 260 2.21 -35.24 9.68
N ALA A 261 1.93 -34.50 8.60
CA ALA A 261 1.69 -35.08 7.29
C ALA A 261 2.93 -35.86 6.79
N ALA A 262 4.11 -35.27 6.93
CA ALA A 262 5.38 -35.93 6.55
C ALA A 262 5.66 -37.20 7.38
N ASP A 263 5.28 -37.22 8.66
CA ASP A 263 5.40 -38.41 9.49
C ASP A 263 4.52 -39.58 8.99
N ARG A 264 3.35 -39.27 8.42
CA ARG A 264 2.43 -40.27 7.86
C ARG A 264 2.94 -40.93 6.60
N ARG A 265 3.87 -40.33 5.84
CA ARG A 265 4.50 -40.92 4.66
C ARG A 265 5.26 -42.22 4.95
N ARG A 266 5.56 -42.52 6.21
CA ARG A 266 6.14 -43.81 6.60
C ARG A 266 5.16 -44.99 6.49
N VAL A 267 3.86 -44.69 6.47
CA VAL A 267 2.82 -45.69 6.33
C VAL A 267 2.49 -45.83 4.84
N PRO A 268 2.66 -47.00 4.23
CA PRO A 268 2.31 -47.21 2.85
C PRO A 268 0.82 -46.92 2.58
N GLU A 269 0.54 -46.15 1.53
CA GLU A 269 -0.83 -45.92 1.08
C GLU A 269 -1.22 -47.03 0.09
N PRO A 270 -2.33 -47.76 0.35
CA PRO A 270 -2.79 -48.80 -0.55
C PRO A 270 -3.49 -48.24 -1.78
N GLU A 271 -3.33 -48.94 -2.90
CA GLU A 271 -4.12 -48.75 -4.13
C GLU A 271 -4.94 -50.00 -4.38
N VAL A 272 -6.22 -49.83 -4.69
CA VAL A 272 -7.10 -50.93 -5.12
C VAL A 272 -7.10 -50.95 -6.62
N ILE A 273 -6.95 -52.17 -7.16
CA ILE A 273 -6.96 -52.45 -8.60
C ILE A 273 -8.14 -53.35 -8.89
N GLY A 274 -9.00 -52.90 -9.81
CA GLY A 274 -10.10 -53.69 -10.31
C GLY A 274 -10.11 -53.70 -11.84
N GLY A 275 -10.36 -54.85 -12.46
CA GLY A 275 -10.31 -54.93 -13.92
C GLY A 275 -10.76 -56.25 -14.51
N THR A 276 -10.52 -56.39 -15.80
CA THR A 276 -10.81 -57.60 -16.59
C THR A 276 -9.56 -58.08 -17.30
N LYS A 277 -9.42 -59.40 -17.43
CA LYS A 277 -8.39 -60.05 -18.23
C LYS A 277 -9.04 -60.84 -19.31
N THR A 278 -8.65 -60.63 -20.55
CA THR A 278 -9.05 -61.45 -21.69
C THR A 278 -7.86 -62.25 -22.21
N SER A 279 -8.04 -63.49 -22.53
CA SER A 279 -7.01 -64.38 -23.08
C SER A 279 -7.57 -65.20 -24.22
N ASN A 280 -6.78 -65.46 -25.27
CA ASN A 280 -7.13 -66.40 -26.34
C ASN A 280 -6.62 -67.83 -26.08
N PHE A 281 -6.07 -68.10 -24.90
CA PHE A 281 -5.60 -69.43 -24.52
C PHE A 281 -6.76 -70.40 -24.37
N ALA A 282 -6.61 -71.67 -24.89
CA ALA A 282 -7.58 -72.75 -24.76
C ALA A 282 -9.02 -72.42 -25.22
N GLY A 283 -9.18 -71.63 -26.29
CA GLY A 283 -10.49 -71.27 -26.85
C GLY A 283 -10.97 -69.85 -26.37
N GLY A 284 -10.21 -69.15 -25.59
CA GLY A 284 -10.51 -67.83 -25.17
C GLY A 284 -11.36 -67.72 -23.89
N GLY A 285 -11.20 -66.65 -23.13
CA GLY A 285 -11.99 -66.41 -21.94
C GLY A 285 -11.79 -64.97 -21.37
N VAL A 286 -12.79 -64.60 -20.57
CA VAL A 286 -12.73 -63.33 -19.82
C VAL A 286 -12.71 -63.60 -18.29
N GLY A 287 -11.76 -63.06 -17.60
CA GLY A 287 -11.64 -63.17 -16.14
C GLY A 287 -11.68 -61.81 -15.46
N SER A 288 -11.91 -61.75 -14.16
CA SER A 288 -11.79 -60.56 -13.32
C SER A 288 -10.40 -60.45 -12.72
N VAL A 289 -9.93 -59.22 -12.57
CA VAL A 289 -8.71 -58.87 -11.83
C VAL A 289 -9.09 -58.04 -10.59
N LEU A 290 -8.66 -58.51 -9.43
CA LEU A 290 -8.75 -57.73 -8.17
C LEU A 290 -7.41 -57.85 -7.47
N ALA A 291 -6.80 -56.72 -7.19
CA ALA A 291 -5.52 -56.70 -6.48
C ALA A 291 -5.43 -55.45 -5.56
N VAL A 292 -4.53 -55.53 -4.61
CA VAL A 292 -4.14 -54.40 -3.75
C VAL A 292 -2.62 -54.30 -3.85
N GLN A 293 -2.15 -53.09 -4.13
CA GLN A 293 -0.72 -52.80 -4.11
C GLN A 293 -0.44 -51.65 -3.19
N ALA A 294 0.80 -51.50 -2.74
CA ALA A 294 1.24 -50.37 -1.95
C ALA A 294 2.73 -50.08 -2.22
N VAL A 295 3.09 -48.80 -2.24
CA VAL A 295 4.49 -48.39 -2.36
C VAL A 295 5.14 -48.48 -0.98
N LEU A 296 6.19 -49.29 -0.84
CA LEU A 296 6.94 -49.40 0.41
C LEU A 296 7.96 -48.26 0.51
N PRO A 297 7.89 -47.40 1.54
CA PRO A 297 8.74 -46.23 1.67
C PRO A 297 10.13 -46.58 2.22
N LEU A 298 10.90 -47.39 1.47
CA LEU A 298 12.22 -47.87 1.91
C LEU A 298 13.28 -46.76 1.87
N PHE A 299 13.21 -45.89 0.87
CA PHE A 299 14.19 -44.81 0.64
C PHE A 299 13.62 -43.42 0.98
N ASP A 300 12.35 -43.18 0.70
CA ASP A 300 11.64 -41.94 1.00
C ASP A 300 10.60 -42.18 2.10
N SER A 301 11.00 -41.95 3.32
CA SER A 301 10.16 -42.07 4.53
C SER A 301 9.58 -40.72 5.00
N GLY A 302 9.56 -39.69 4.14
CA GLY A 302 9.11 -38.34 4.48
C GLY A 302 10.10 -37.55 5.37
N ARG A 303 11.36 -38.02 5.50
CA ARG A 303 12.36 -37.37 6.35
C ARG A 303 12.69 -35.94 5.87
N ALA A 304 12.84 -35.78 4.56
CA ALA A 304 13.15 -34.48 3.95
C ALA A 304 12.04 -33.46 4.20
N GLU A 305 10.78 -33.86 3.98
CA GLU A 305 9.60 -33.00 4.19
C GLU A 305 9.44 -32.64 5.68
N ARG A 306 9.73 -33.58 6.58
CA ARG A 306 9.68 -33.31 8.02
C ARG A 306 10.73 -32.28 8.40
N VAL A 307 11.98 -32.45 7.99
CA VAL A 307 13.05 -31.48 8.26
C VAL A 307 12.71 -30.11 7.69
N ARG A 308 12.16 -30.06 6.48
CA ARG A 308 11.68 -28.83 5.85
C ARG A 308 10.54 -28.17 6.66
N ALA A 309 9.57 -28.96 7.11
CA ALA A 309 8.46 -28.44 7.92
C ALA A 309 8.94 -27.92 9.28
N GLN A 310 9.85 -28.62 9.94
CA GLN A 310 10.48 -28.17 11.19
C GLN A 310 11.27 -26.87 11.00
N ALA A 311 12.05 -26.78 9.92
CA ALA A 311 12.80 -25.56 9.59
C ALA A 311 11.87 -24.37 9.33
N ARG A 312 10.73 -24.57 8.66
CA ARG A 312 9.70 -23.54 8.46
C ARG A 312 9.05 -23.10 9.78
N ALA A 313 8.75 -24.06 10.67
CA ALA A 313 8.23 -23.74 12.00
C ALA A 313 9.22 -22.89 12.81
N SER A 314 10.49 -23.30 12.85
CA SER A 314 11.56 -22.56 13.51
C SER A 314 11.73 -21.17 12.93
N GLN A 315 11.69 -21.04 11.59
CA GLN A 315 11.79 -19.76 10.90
C GLN A 315 10.62 -18.82 11.26
N ALA A 316 9.38 -19.34 11.26
CA ALA A 316 8.19 -18.55 11.60
C ALA A 316 8.20 -18.14 13.08
N SER A 317 8.62 -19.03 13.98
CA SER A 317 8.77 -18.73 15.41
C SER A 317 9.81 -17.66 15.67
N ALA A 318 10.99 -17.76 15.04
CA ALA A 318 12.04 -16.75 15.18
C ALA A 318 11.61 -15.38 14.62
N ARG A 319 10.85 -15.35 13.51
CA ARG A 319 10.28 -14.11 12.99
C ARG A 319 9.25 -13.51 13.93
N LEU A 320 8.41 -14.33 14.55
CA LEU A 320 7.43 -13.88 15.54
C LEU A 320 8.11 -13.24 16.74
N GLU A 321 9.14 -13.90 17.28
CA GLU A 321 9.92 -13.37 18.40
C GLU A 321 10.61 -12.05 18.05
N ALA A 322 11.28 -11.98 16.88
CA ALA A 322 11.90 -10.75 16.39
C ALA A 322 10.88 -9.62 16.23
N LEU A 323 9.69 -9.92 15.68
CA LEU A 323 8.62 -8.94 15.53
C LEU A 323 8.11 -8.43 16.89
N GLN A 324 7.95 -9.30 17.87
CA GLN A 324 7.50 -8.91 19.23
C GLN A 324 8.52 -8.00 19.91
N ILE A 325 9.82 -8.25 19.73
CA ILE A 325 10.88 -7.40 20.27
C ILE A 325 10.85 -6.00 19.61
N THR A 326 10.82 -5.94 18.28
CA THR A 326 10.80 -4.66 17.54
C THR A 326 9.52 -3.88 17.79
N LEU A 327 8.38 -4.54 17.86
CA LEU A 327 7.07 -3.92 18.06
C LEU A 327 6.99 -3.09 19.34
N ARG A 328 7.56 -3.57 20.44
CA ARG A 328 7.61 -2.80 21.71
C ARG A 328 8.40 -1.51 21.54
N GLY A 329 9.54 -1.60 20.86
CA GLY A 329 10.38 -0.45 20.55
C GLY A 329 9.68 0.56 19.64
N ASP A 330 9.05 0.07 18.57
CA ASP A 330 8.34 0.90 17.60
C ASP A 330 7.14 1.62 18.23
N ILE A 331 6.33 0.93 19.03
CA ILE A 331 5.20 1.54 19.75
C ILE A 331 5.70 2.61 20.72
N ALA A 332 6.76 2.35 21.48
CA ALA A 332 7.31 3.33 22.41
C ALA A 332 7.84 4.57 21.67
N ALA A 333 8.56 4.36 20.55
CA ALA A 333 9.13 5.43 19.74
C ALA A 333 8.02 6.29 19.08
N TRP A 334 7.06 5.66 18.42
CA TRP A 334 5.98 6.39 17.75
C TRP A 334 5.04 7.08 18.74
N ARG A 335 4.78 6.46 19.91
CA ARG A 335 4.02 7.11 20.98
C ARG A 335 4.74 8.36 21.52
N GLY A 336 6.04 8.25 21.79
CA GLY A 336 6.86 9.39 22.19
C GLY A 336 6.85 10.50 21.14
N ALA A 337 7.07 10.14 19.88
CA ALA A 337 7.04 11.07 18.76
C ALA A 337 5.66 11.76 18.60
N ALA A 338 4.56 11.02 18.71
CA ALA A 338 3.21 11.58 18.61
C ALA A 338 2.94 12.61 19.71
N LEU A 339 3.29 12.31 20.96
CA LEU A 339 3.11 13.24 22.09
C LEU A 339 3.98 14.49 21.97
N GLU A 340 5.28 14.31 21.70
CA GLU A 340 6.24 15.43 21.62
C GLU A 340 5.97 16.34 20.41
N ARG A 341 5.72 15.75 19.22
CA ARG A 341 5.46 16.54 18.01
C ARG A 341 4.12 17.29 18.12
N ARG A 342 3.08 16.67 18.71
CA ARG A 342 1.81 17.33 18.99
C ARG A 342 2.02 18.52 19.96
N ALA A 343 2.66 18.27 21.09
CA ALA A 343 2.94 19.32 22.06
C ALA A 343 3.80 20.46 21.47
N ALA A 344 4.74 20.15 20.59
CA ALA A 344 5.54 21.14 19.87
C ALA A 344 4.67 21.99 18.92
N ALA A 345 3.80 21.36 18.13
CA ALA A 345 2.88 22.03 17.22
C ALA A 345 1.91 22.97 17.97
N GLU A 346 1.34 22.49 19.09
CA GLU A 346 0.43 23.28 19.93
C GLU A 346 1.14 24.47 20.57
N ARG A 347 2.32 24.27 21.19
CA ARG A 347 3.12 25.35 21.77
C ARG A 347 3.51 26.39 20.73
N TYR A 348 3.96 25.94 19.55
CA TYR A 348 4.38 26.85 18.49
C TYR A 348 3.20 27.69 17.96
N ARG A 349 2.03 27.07 17.80
CA ARG A 349 0.79 27.76 17.39
C ARG A 349 0.38 28.82 18.40
N ALA A 350 0.37 28.45 19.69
CA ALA A 350 -0.07 29.34 20.78
C ALA A 350 0.89 30.51 21.02
N SER A 351 2.19 30.36 20.72
CA SER A 351 3.20 31.38 20.98
C SER A 351 3.68 32.06 19.69
N ALA A 352 4.39 31.34 18.83
CA ALA A 352 5.08 31.92 17.69
C ALA A 352 4.12 32.45 16.61
N VAL A 353 3.07 31.68 16.26
CA VAL A 353 2.10 32.10 15.23
C VAL A 353 1.23 33.25 15.74
N ALA A 354 0.79 33.19 17.00
CA ALA A 354 0.02 34.27 17.62
C ALA A 354 0.84 35.56 17.70
N SER A 355 2.06 35.48 18.24
CA SER A 355 2.94 36.66 18.34
C SER A 355 3.38 37.24 16.99
N ALA A 356 3.58 36.36 15.98
CA ALA A 356 3.93 36.80 14.61
C ALA A 356 2.85 37.68 13.99
N SER A 357 1.59 37.38 14.23
CA SER A 357 0.46 38.19 13.74
C SER A 357 0.41 39.56 14.42
N ASP A 358 0.73 39.64 15.73
CA ASP A 358 0.81 40.89 16.44
C ASP A 358 2.02 41.75 16.03
N VAL A 359 3.20 41.13 15.87
CA VAL A 359 4.40 41.78 15.35
C VAL A 359 4.16 42.36 13.96
N GLU A 360 3.52 41.61 13.08
CA GLU A 360 3.15 42.08 11.72
C GLU A 360 2.23 43.30 11.80
N ARG A 361 1.22 43.29 12.66
CA ARG A 361 0.27 44.40 12.83
C ARG A 361 0.96 45.62 13.40
N ILE A 362 1.80 45.48 14.45
CA ILE A 362 2.53 46.58 15.09
C ILE A 362 3.53 47.18 14.10
N ALA A 363 4.31 46.34 13.37
CA ALA A 363 5.30 46.84 12.42
C ALA A 363 4.64 47.64 11.28
N ARG A 364 3.47 47.21 10.80
CA ARG A 364 2.72 47.95 9.77
C ARG A 364 2.26 49.32 10.31
N VAL A 365 1.63 49.36 11.46
CA VAL A 365 1.15 50.62 12.05
C VAL A 365 2.30 51.59 12.32
N SER A 366 3.41 51.10 12.91
CA SER A 366 4.59 51.93 13.18
C SER A 366 5.29 52.41 11.89
N TYR A 367 5.25 51.65 10.82
CA TYR A 367 5.73 52.09 9.51
C TYR A 367 4.81 53.15 8.90
N GLU A 368 3.50 52.99 8.97
CA GLU A 368 2.52 53.97 8.47
C GLU A 368 2.56 55.29 9.23
N SER A 369 2.86 55.25 10.54
CA SER A 369 3.06 56.46 11.37
C SER A 369 4.44 57.09 11.23
N GLY A 370 5.38 56.48 10.48
CA GLY A 370 6.74 56.97 10.32
C GLY A 370 7.68 56.73 11.50
N GLU A 371 7.25 55.95 12.50
CA GLU A 371 8.05 55.62 13.69
C GLU A 371 9.16 54.63 13.41
N ARG A 372 8.94 53.70 12.42
CA ARG A 372 9.88 52.67 12.04
C ARG A 372 10.12 52.65 10.54
N GLY A 373 11.28 52.12 10.15
CA GLY A 373 11.68 52.01 8.75
C GLY A 373 11.08 50.79 8.05
N ILE A 374 11.28 50.74 6.76
CA ILE A 374 10.83 49.62 5.91
C ILE A 374 11.45 48.30 6.33
N LEU A 375 12.65 48.30 6.91
CA LEU A 375 13.39 47.08 7.29
C LEU A 375 12.64 46.23 8.29
N GLU A 376 12.12 46.91 9.33
CA GLU A 376 11.36 46.28 10.41
C GLU A 376 10.05 45.73 9.89
N LEU A 377 9.40 46.40 8.92
CA LEU A 377 8.18 45.90 8.29
C LEU A 377 8.43 44.67 7.44
N LEU A 378 9.48 44.67 6.58
CA LEU A 378 9.87 43.53 5.77
C LEU A 378 10.28 42.33 6.64
N ASP A 379 11.02 42.56 7.72
CA ASP A 379 11.40 41.51 8.66
C ASP A 379 10.17 40.91 9.39
N ALA A 380 9.20 41.74 9.78
CA ALA A 380 7.95 41.28 10.36
C ALA A 380 7.15 40.44 9.42
N TYR A 381 7.02 40.82 8.14
CA TYR A 381 6.33 40.01 7.10
C TYR A 381 7.01 38.69 6.89
N ARG A 382 8.35 38.66 6.73
CA ARG A 382 9.13 37.44 6.56
C ARG A 382 9.04 36.49 7.76
N THR A 383 9.15 37.05 8.97
CA THR A 383 9.03 36.28 10.23
C THR A 383 7.63 35.66 10.36
N SER A 384 6.58 36.42 10.07
CA SER A 384 5.19 35.95 10.10
C SER A 384 4.94 34.83 9.10
N ALA A 385 5.38 34.98 7.84
CA ALA A 385 5.27 33.97 6.83
C ALA A 385 6.02 32.69 7.20
N SER A 386 7.27 32.82 7.67
CA SER A 386 8.09 31.70 8.13
C SER A 386 7.47 30.95 9.31
N ALA A 387 6.84 31.66 10.26
CA ALA A 387 6.16 31.05 11.39
C ALA A 387 4.96 30.19 10.92
N ARG A 388 4.14 30.68 10.00
CA ARG A 388 2.99 29.94 9.47
C ARG A 388 3.40 28.74 8.64
N VAL A 389 4.43 28.86 7.78
CA VAL A 389 4.99 27.74 7.03
C VAL A 389 5.56 26.67 7.97
N ARG A 390 6.26 27.08 9.04
CA ARG A 390 6.78 26.14 10.05
C ARG A 390 5.65 25.45 10.82
N GLN A 391 4.57 26.16 11.12
CA GLN A 391 3.39 25.55 11.76
C GLN A 391 2.82 24.42 10.89
N ALA A 392 2.64 24.63 9.58
CA ALA A 392 2.15 23.59 8.67
C ALA A 392 3.05 22.35 8.68
N ALA A 393 4.38 22.54 8.74
CA ALA A 393 5.32 21.43 8.83
C ALA A 393 5.25 20.68 10.18
N LEU A 394 5.06 21.39 11.29
CA LEU A 394 4.88 20.79 12.62
C LEU A 394 3.58 19.98 12.69
N ASP A 395 2.48 20.52 12.15
CA ASP A 395 1.20 19.84 12.11
C ASP A 395 1.27 18.54 11.26
N ALA A 396 1.94 18.59 10.11
CA ALA A 396 2.17 17.41 9.28
C ALA A 396 3.01 16.35 10.01
N SER A 397 4.08 16.77 10.67
CA SER A 397 4.97 15.87 11.43
C SER A 397 4.26 15.21 12.62
N ALA A 398 3.40 15.96 13.33
CA ALA A 398 2.56 15.39 14.39
C ALA A 398 1.58 14.35 13.83
N ARG A 399 0.96 14.65 12.69
CA ARG A 399 0.02 13.74 12.03
C ARG A 399 0.68 12.47 11.52
N GLU A 400 1.87 12.56 10.95
CA GLU A 400 2.67 11.40 10.57
C GLU A 400 2.86 10.45 11.76
N ALA A 401 3.31 10.98 12.90
CA ALA A 401 3.55 10.17 14.08
C ALA A 401 2.27 9.52 14.65
N GLU A 402 1.13 10.22 14.58
CA GLU A 402 -0.18 9.66 14.96
C GLU A 402 -0.57 8.48 14.05
N ILE A 403 -0.50 8.65 12.72
CA ILE A 403 -0.87 7.63 11.74
C ILE A 403 0.03 6.39 11.89
N GLU A 404 1.33 6.58 12.06
CA GLU A 404 2.27 5.46 12.25
C GLU A 404 2.02 4.75 13.58
N LEU A 405 1.73 5.49 14.67
CA LEU A 405 1.36 4.89 15.95
C LEU A 405 0.08 4.03 15.82
N GLU A 406 -0.96 4.54 15.17
CA GLU A 406 -2.19 3.82 14.90
C GLU A 406 -1.93 2.53 14.11
N PHE A 407 -1.09 2.61 13.09
CA PHE A 407 -0.74 1.44 12.28
C PHE A 407 0.03 0.40 13.11
N VAL A 408 1.08 0.81 13.82
CA VAL A 408 1.95 -0.11 14.57
C VAL A 408 1.21 -0.76 15.73
N SER A 409 0.38 0.00 16.46
CA SER A 409 -0.32 -0.50 17.65
C SER A 409 -1.65 -1.20 17.36
N GLY A 410 -2.23 -0.98 16.20
CA GLY A 410 -3.60 -1.41 15.92
C GLY A 410 -4.67 -0.64 16.68
N TRP A 411 -4.30 0.40 17.38
CA TRP A 411 -5.20 1.33 18.01
C TRP A 411 -5.68 2.34 16.95
N GLU A 412 -6.98 2.45 16.75
CA GLU A 412 -7.53 3.42 15.81
C GLU A 412 -8.01 4.65 16.58
N MET A 413 -7.54 5.82 16.17
CA MET A 413 -8.15 7.09 16.54
C MET A 413 -9.42 7.25 15.68
N PRO A 414 -10.61 7.22 16.26
CA PRO A 414 -11.85 7.36 15.50
C PRO A 414 -12.01 8.72 14.89
#